data_0b60651e30e17e096dbad594c69936b9
#
_entry.id   0b60651e30e17e096dbad594c69936b9
#
_cell.length_a   1.000
_cell.length_b   1.000
_cell.length_c   1.000
_cell.angle_alpha   90.00
_cell.angle_beta   90.00
_cell.angle_gamma   90.00
#
_symmetry.space_group_name_H-M   'P 1'
#
loop_
_entity.id
_entity.type
_entity.pdbx_description
1 polymer ?
#
loop_
_entity_poly.entity_id
_entity_poly.type
_entity_poly.pdbx_seq_one_letter_code
_entity_poly.pdbx_strand_id
1 'polypeptide(L)'
;MAIVRHWYLLLLLSAAGLCSCSDGRLSVVSSDFGTLSTGEPTTLYTLTNRSGARMTVCDYGARIVSIQVPDRDGVLGDVVVGYGDITSFEKGAERFMGCVIGRYGNRINHASFSIDGRKYELEPNELRDGVPVQCHGGPEGFDRFVWKGTPLQEKDRVGVRFQRLSPDGEQGYPGNLNCSVTYWWTEENVCRIEYEATTDRPTVVNLSNHTVFNLKGPGDRYVMNHLMQVESDTYVLANRQLCPDRLLPVEGSPFDFRQMRRVDYRLDNYADEQLRISNGMSGCWIIRDWDGTLRKVVDLYAPESGRGVVTLSTEPAFLTFTGRTFDGSQIGKYGPMEKFCGMLLETFHVADSPNQPEFPSTVLRPGETYSSITEWHFYVK
;
A
#
# COMPACT_ATOMS: atom_id res chain seq x y z
N MET A 1 64.79 -21.77 37.66
CA MET A 1 64.11 -20.66 36.94
C MET A 1 63.72 -21.23 35.56
N ALA A 2 62.46 -21.59 35.43
CA ALA A 2 61.91 -22.15 34.15
C ALA A 2 60.97 -21.12 33.58
N ILE A 3 61.25 -20.70 32.34
CA ILE A 3 60.48 -19.72 31.57
C ILE A 3 59.40 -20.48 30.79
N VAL A 4 58.12 -20.28 31.14
CA VAL A 4 56.97 -20.86 30.44
C VAL A 4 56.59 -19.88 29.30
N ARG A 5 56.77 -20.34 28.06
CA ARG A 5 56.30 -19.64 26.86
C ARG A 5 54.82 -19.97 26.58
N HIS A 6 53.92 -19.02 26.70
CA HIS A 6 52.53 -19.14 26.28
C HIS A 6 52.43 -18.86 24.76
N TRP A 7 51.92 -19.83 24.05
CA TRP A 7 51.54 -19.71 22.63
C TRP A 7 50.04 -19.29 22.59
N TYR A 8 49.75 -18.10 22.11
CA TYR A 8 48.41 -17.70 21.73
C TYR A 8 48.08 -18.20 20.33
N LEU A 9 47.17 -19.15 20.23
CA LEU A 9 46.57 -19.59 18.97
C LEU A 9 45.48 -18.56 18.56
N LEU A 10 45.76 -17.75 17.53
CA LEU A 10 44.75 -16.90 16.89
C LEU A 10 43.88 -17.79 15.99
N LEU A 11 42.66 -18.06 16.40
CA LEU A 11 41.62 -18.61 15.54
C LEU A 11 41.08 -17.48 14.64
N LEU A 12 41.47 -17.47 13.39
CA LEU A 12 40.84 -16.71 12.34
C LEU A 12 39.52 -17.40 11.96
N LEU A 13 38.40 -16.91 12.48
CA LEU A 13 37.07 -17.23 11.96
C LEU A 13 36.89 -16.52 10.63
N SER A 14 37.08 -17.24 9.52
CA SER A 14 36.64 -16.80 8.20
C SER A 14 35.11 -16.81 8.17
N ALA A 15 34.48 -15.63 8.23
CA ALA A 15 33.09 -15.45 7.88
C ALA A 15 32.95 -15.70 6.37
N ALA A 16 32.63 -16.93 6.00
CA ALA A 16 32.17 -17.23 4.65
C ALA A 16 30.80 -16.56 4.48
N GLY A 17 30.76 -15.39 3.86
CA GLY A 17 29.54 -14.79 3.38
C GLY A 17 28.87 -15.79 2.42
N LEU A 18 27.72 -16.31 2.80
CA LEU A 18 26.82 -17.02 1.92
C LEU A 18 26.32 -16.01 0.87
N CYS A 19 27.10 -15.88 -0.22
CA CYS A 19 26.64 -15.27 -1.45
C CYS A 19 25.56 -16.24 -1.99
N SER A 20 24.29 -15.99 -1.68
CA SER A 20 23.18 -16.66 -2.33
C SER A 20 23.20 -16.27 -3.79
N CYS A 21 23.88 -17.06 -4.61
CA CYS A 21 23.70 -17.01 -6.05
C CYS A 21 22.23 -17.33 -6.30
N SER A 22 21.43 -16.35 -6.70
CA SER A 22 20.14 -16.61 -7.31
C SER A 22 20.40 -17.49 -8.54
N ASP A 23 19.72 -18.62 -8.66
CA ASP A 23 19.85 -19.54 -9.82
C ASP A 23 19.42 -18.89 -11.14
N GLY A 24 19.21 -17.58 -11.20
CA GLY A 24 18.78 -16.84 -12.38
C GLY A 24 17.41 -17.30 -12.91
N ARG A 25 16.55 -17.85 -12.04
CA ARG A 25 15.23 -18.38 -12.41
C ARG A 25 14.12 -17.54 -11.80
N LEU A 26 13.09 -17.32 -12.58
CA LEU A 26 11.79 -16.90 -12.06
C LEU A 26 11.27 -17.94 -11.08
N SER A 27 10.93 -17.52 -9.87
CA SER A 27 10.45 -18.46 -8.85
C SER A 27 9.45 -17.82 -7.89
N VAL A 28 8.49 -18.62 -7.43
CA VAL A 28 7.65 -18.33 -6.29
C VAL A 28 7.85 -19.43 -5.25
N VAL A 29 8.22 -19.06 -4.02
CA VAL A 29 8.48 -20.00 -2.92
C VAL A 29 7.63 -19.58 -1.73
N SER A 30 6.93 -20.57 -1.14
CA SER A 30 6.18 -20.37 0.11
C SER A 30 7.00 -20.85 1.31
N SER A 31 6.87 -20.13 2.43
CA SER A 31 7.49 -20.46 3.71
C SER A 31 6.54 -20.12 4.86
N ASP A 32 6.78 -20.71 6.01
CA ASP A 32 6.11 -20.32 7.25
C ASP A 32 6.42 -18.85 7.57
N PHE A 33 5.37 -18.07 7.91
CA PHE A 33 5.50 -16.68 8.37
C PHE A 33 5.17 -16.52 9.85
N GLY A 34 4.81 -17.62 10.52
CA GLY A 34 4.43 -17.67 11.91
C GLY A 34 2.92 -17.87 12.10
N THR A 35 2.49 -17.77 13.36
CA THR A 35 1.12 -18.10 13.78
C THR A 35 0.50 -16.91 14.49
N LEU A 36 -0.74 -16.59 14.15
CA LEU A 36 -1.55 -15.57 14.81
C LEU A 36 -1.86 -15.95 16.25
N SER A 37 -2.24 -14.98 17.07
CA SER A 37 -2.67 -15.23 18.47
C SER A 37 -3.89 -16.15 18.56
N THR A 38 -4.66 -16.29 17.49
CA THR A 38 -5.78 -17.24 17.36
C THR A 38 -5.35 -18.69 17.15
N GLY A 39 -4.05 -18.94 16.89
CA GLY A 39 -3.52 -20.25 16.51
C GLY A 39 -3.55 -20.52 15.00
N GLU A 40 -4.01 -19.60 14.17
CA GLU A 40 -4.05 -19.73 12.72
C GLU A 40 -2.65 -19.52 12.11
N PRO A 41 -2.11 -20.48 11.32
CA PRO A 41 -0.81 -20.33 10.68
C PRO A 41 -0.89 -19.36 9.51
N THR A 42 0.23 -18.66 9.23
CA THR A 42 0.35 -17.75 8.12
C THR A 42 1.51 -18.09 7.21
N THR A 43 1.39 -17.75 5.94
CA THR A 43 2.34 -18.11 4.88
C THR A 43 2.94 -16.87 4.24
N LEU A 44 4.26 -16.85 4.09
CA LEU A 44 4.99 -15.87 3.29
C LEU A 44 5.31 -16.45 1.91
N TYR A 45 5.04 -15.69 0.86
CA TYR A 45 5.39 -16.04 -0.52
C TYR A 45 6.47 -15.09 -1.00
N THR A 46 7.58 -15.64 -1.50
CA THR A 46 8.69 -14.90 -2.09
C THR A 46 8.68 -15.08 -3.59
N LEU A 47 8.47 -13.99 -4.32
CA LEU A 47 8.48 -13.91 -5.77
C LEU A 47 9.81 -13.30 -6.21
N THR A 48 10.61 -14.04 -6.98
CA THR A 48 11.94 -13.61 -7.40
C THR A 48 12.05 -13.66 -8.92
N ASN A 49 12.55 -12.60 -9.55
CA ASN A 49 12.85 -12.59 -10.97
C ASN A 49 14.32 -12.97 -11.25
N ARG A 50 14.69 -13.11 -12.52
CA ARG A 50 16.04 -13.58 -12.90
C ARG A 50 17.16 -12.61 -12.52
N SER A 51 16.87 -11.32 -12.35
CA SER A 51 17.84 -10.34 -11.86
C SER A 51 18.10 -10.43 -10.35
N GLY A 52 17.31 -11.23 -9.62
CA GLY A 52 17.36 -11.36 -8.16
C GLY A 52 16.51 -10.33 -7.42
N ALA A 53 15.88 -9.39 -8.14
CA ALA A 53 14.91 -8.51 -7.54
C ALA A 53 13.69 -9.33 -7.09
N ARG A 54 13.08 -8.94 -5.95
CA ARG A 54 12.06 -9.79 -5.32
C ARG A 54 11.01 -9.01 -4.58
N MET A 55 9.82 -9.61 -4.52
CA MET A 55 8.70 -9.16 -3.70
C MET A 55 8.29 -10.26 -2.74
N THR A 56 8.00 -9.93 -1.48
CA THR A 56 7.40 -10.87 -0.53
C THR A 56 6.00 -10.40 -0.15
N VAL A 57 5.06 -11.35 -0.15
CA VAL A 57 3.67 -11.13 0.25
C VAL A 57 3.23 -12.20 1.23
N CYS A 58 2.37 -11.86 2.20
CA CYS A 58 1.82 -12.85 3.12
C CYS A 58 0.30 -12.93 2.99
N ASP A 59 -0.26 -14.05 3.42
CA ASP A 59 -1.70 -14.33 3.35
C ASP A 59 -2.53 -13.56 4.39
N TYR A 60 -1.96 -13.09 5.48
CA TYR A 60 -2.64 -12.24 6.46
C TYR A 60 -2.85 -10.82 5.90
N GLY A 61 -4.08 -10.49 5.52
CA GLY A 61 -4.44 -9.24 4.86
C GLY A 61 -3.97 -9.16 3.40
N ALA A 62 -3.59 -10.28 2.78
CA ALA A 62 -2.98 -10.33 1.44
C ALA A 62 -1.90 -9.25 1.27
N ARG A 63 -0.95 -9.20 2.18
CA ARG A 63 -0.08 -8.06 2.51
C ARG A 63 1.26 -8.13 1.80
N ILE A 64 1.69 -7.01 1.22
CA ILE A 64 3.08 -6.85 0.77
C ILE A 64 3.95 -6.58 2.00
N VAL A 65 4.98 -7.42 2.19
CA VAL A 65 5.92 -7.33 3.31
C VAL A 65 7.21 -6.63 2.89
N SER A 66 7.70 -6.88 1.65
CA SER A 66 8.97 -6.35 1.15
C SER A 66 8.96 -6.27 -0.37
N ILE A 67 9.63 -5.27 -0.93
CA ILE A 67 9.99 -5.19 -2.36
C ILE A 67 11.45 -4.76 -2.43
N GLN A 68 12.31 -5.65 -2.95
CA GLN A 68 13.74 -5.41 -3.07
C GLN A 68 14.12 -5.19 -4.53
N VAL A 69 14.53 -3.96 -4.84
CA VAL A 69 14.90 -3.52 -6.18
C VAL A 69 16.29 -2.86 -6.16
N PRO A 70 17.04 -2.89 -7.28
CA PRO A 70 18.37 -2.31 -7.34
C PRO A 70 18.34 -0.78 -7.22
N ASP A 71 19.40 -0.21 -6.64
CA ASP A 71 19.72 1.21 -6.74
C ASP A 71 20.68 1.46 -7.94
N ARG A 72 21.21 2.70 -8.07
CA ARG A 72 22.12 3.09 -9.16
C ARG A 72 23.43 2.30 -9.20
N ASP A 73 23.81 1.70 -8.07
CA ASP A 73 25.02 0.86 -7.97
C ASP A 73 24.69 -0.63 -8.13
N GLY A 74 23.43 -0.97 -8.45
CA GLY A 74 22.94 -2.34 -8.60
C GLY A 74 22.69 -3.06 -7.28
N VAL A 75 22.76 -2.37 -6.14
CA VAL A 75 22.53 -2.96 -4.82
C VAL A 75 21.03 -3.06 -4.53
N LEU A 76 20.57 -4.28 -4.27
CA LEU A 76 19.18 -4.53 -3.90
C LEU A 76 18.88 -3.91 -2.52
N GLY A 77 17.82 -3.12 -2.45
CA GLY A 77 17.31 -2.53 -1.21
C GLY A 77 15.80 -2.66 -1.10
N ASP A 78 15.31 -2.94 0.10
CA ASP A 78 13.88 -3.00 0.38
C ASP A 78 13.30 -1.57 0.43
N VAL A 79 12.34 -1.31 -0.43
CA VAL A 79 11.69 -0.01 -0.55
C VAL A 79 10.35 0.07 0.20
N VAL A 80 9.97 -0.98 0.95
CA VAL A 80 8.73 -1.04 1.73
C VAL A 80 9.00 -0.78 3.20
N VAL A 81 8.31 0.21 3.76
CA VAL A 81 8.26 0.50 5.20
C VAL A 81 7.16 -0.33 5.86
N GLY A 82 7.45 -0.90 7.02
CA GLY A 82 6.48 -1.68 7.78
C GLY A 82 7.14 -2.73 8.66
N TYR A 83 6.33 -3.66 9.13
CA TYR A 83 6.78 -4.76 9.99
C TYR A 83 7.40 -5.90 9.18
N GLY A 84 8.18 -6.76 9.86
CA GLY A 84 8.84 -7.92 9.24
C GLY A 84 8.37 -9.28 9.75
N ASP A 85 7.44 -9.30 10.69
CA ASP A 85 6.93 -10.51 11.32
C ASP A 85 5.43 -10.44 11.61
N ILE A 86 4.79 -11.59 11.72
CA ILE A 86 3.33 -11.69 11.86
C ILE A 86 2.81 -11.09 13.16
N THR A 87 3.56 -11.23 14.27
CA THR A 87 3.16 -10.70 15.58
C THR A 87 3.05 -9.17 15.54
N SER A 88 4.01 -8.54 14.88
CA SER A 88 4.01 -7.08 14.69
C SER A 88 2.88 -6.61 13.78
N PHE A 89 2.53 -7.37 12.72
CA PHE A 89 1.36 -7.05 11.89
C PHE A 89 0.04 -7.24 12.63
N GLU A 90 -0.08 -8.25 13.47
CA GLU A 90 -1.30 -8.53 14.23
C GLU A 90 -1.55 -7.49 15.33
N LYS A 91 -0.50 -7.10 16.07
CA LYS A 91 -0.57 -6.30 17.31
C LYS A 91 -0.13 -4.85 17.16
N GLY A 92 0.59 -4.51 16.09
CA GLY A 92 1.09 -3.16 15.87
C GLY A 92 -0.03 -2.15 15.65
N ALA A 93 0.19 -0.91 16.12
CA ALA A 93 -0.80 0.17 15.98
C ALA A 93 -0.99 0.58 14.49
N GLU A 94 0.05 0.46 13.67
CA GLU A 94 0.00 0.76 12.23
C GLU A 94 -0.49 -0.48 11.44
N ARG A 95 -1.75 -0.84 11.69
CA ARG A 95 -2.36 -2.11 11.23
C ARG A 95 -2.42 -2.27 9.71
N PHE A 96 -2.48 -1.18 8.94
CA PHE A 96 -2.72 -1.24 7.50
C PHE A 96 -1.45 -1.39 6.65
N MET A 97 -0.25 -1.45 7.24
CA MET A 97 1.01 -1.58 6.51
C MET A 97 0.99 -2.70 5.47
N GLY A 98 1.05 -2.33 4.18
CA GLY A 98 1.16 -3.25 3.05
C GLY A 98 -0.08 -4.06 2.68
N CYS A 99 -1.17 -4.01 3.47
CA CYS A 99 -2.34 -4.86 3.27
C CYS A 99 -3.24 -4.43 2.12
N VAL A 100 -4.07 -5.36 1.64
CA VAL A 100 -5.27 -5.03 0.87
C VAL A 100 -6.28 -4.41 1.82
N ILE A 101 -6.78 -3.23 1.47
CA ILE A 101 -7.87 -2.57 2.18
C ILE A 101 -9.21 -2.83 1.48
N GLY A 102 -10.22 -3.11 2.27
CA GLY A 102 -11.57 -3.48 1.82
C GLY A 102 -12.46 -3.85 3.03
N ARG A 103 -13.81 -4.02 2.78
CA ARG A 103 -14.51 -4.01 1.50
C ARG A 103 -14.45 -2.64 0.80
N TYR A 104 -14.34 -1.52 1.57
CA TYR A 104 -14.26 -0.17 1.05
C TYR A 104 -13.01 0.55 1.57
N GLY A 105 -12.10 0.87 0.66
CA GLY A 105 -10.87 1.64 0.93
C GLY A 105 -11.20 3.10 1.22
N ASN A 106 -10.38 3.71 2.09
CA ASN A 106 -10.60 5.05 2.61
C ASN A 106 -11.93 5.16 3.41
N ARG A 107 -12.56 6.32 3.47
CA ARG A 107 -13.63 6.63 4.43
C ARG A 107 -15.01 6.63 3.80
N ILE A 108 -16.00 6.21 4.60
CA ILE A 108 -17.44 6.45 4.37
C ILE A 108 -17.93 7.30 5.54
N ASN A 109 -18.39 8.51 5.23
CA ASN A 109 -18.86 9.49 6.21
C ASN A 109 -20.15 9.00 6.89
N HIS A 110 -20.34 9.39 8.16
CA HIS A 110 -21.44 8.92 8.99
C HIS A 110 -21.54 7.40 9.10
N ALA A 111 -20.49 6.66 8.70
CA ALA A 111 -20.48 5.20 8.64
C ALA A 111 -21.78 4.64 8.03
N SER A 112 -22.26 5.24 6.94
CA SER A 112 -23.50 4.80 6.27
C SER A 112 -23.54 5.24 4.81
N PHE A 113 -24.30 4.49 4.00
CA PHE A 113 -24.58 4.82 2.61
C PHE A 113 -25.94 4.29 2.19
N SER A 114 -26.41 4.66 1.01
CA SER A 114 -27.69 4.15 0.46
C SER A 114 -27.47 3.53 -0.93
N ILE A 115 -28.14 2.39 -1.19
CA ILE A 115 -28.26 1.80 -2.52
C ILE A 115 -29.75 1.61 -2.80
N ASP A 116 -30.22 2.11 -3.95
CA ASP A 116 -31.60 1.99 -4.42
C ASP A 116 -32.62 2.44 -3.34
N GLY A 117 -32.31 3.52 -2.61
CA GLY A 117 -33.15 4.08 -1.56
C GLY A 117 -33.11 3.34 -0.22
N ARG A 118 -32.41 2.23 -0.11
CA ARG A 118 -32.20 1.52 1.16
C ARG A 118 -30.91 1.96 1.81
N LYS A 119 -31.01 2.44 3.06
CA LYS A 119 -29.85 2.82 3.90
C LYS A 119 -29.19 1.59 4.51
N TYR A 120 -27.87 1.60 4.55
CA TYR A 120 -27.01 0.62 5.21
C TYR A 120 -26.14 1.34 6.24
N GLU A 121 -26.16 0.83 7.47
CA GLU A 121 -25.28 1.29 8.56
C GLU A 121 -24.06 0.38 8.63
N LEU A 122 -22.90 1.01 8.77
CA LEU A 122 -21.60 0.32 8.84
C LEU A 122 -21.06 0.36 10.27
N GLU A 123 -20.15 -0.56 10.60
CA GLU A 123 -19.40 -0.53 11.86
C GLU A 123 -18.33 0.57 11.81
N PRO A 124 -18.47 1.67 12.59
CA PRO A 124 -17.49 2.74 12.59
C PRO A 124 -16.21 2.33 13.34
N ASN A 125 -15.05 2.78 12.86
CA ASN A 125 -13.77 2.61 13.54
C ASN A 125 -13.02 3.92 13.77
N GLU A 126 -13.60 5.04 13.35
CA GLU A 126 -13.10 6.38 13.65
C GLU A 126 -14.25 7.25 14.17
N LEU A 127 -13.91 8.16 15.10
CA LEU A 127 -14.75 9.28 15.50
C LEU A 127 -14.03 10.56 15.14
N ARG A 128 -14.52 11.32 14.14
CA ARG A 128 -13.88 12.53 13.66
C ARG A 128 -14.80 13.73 13.84
N ASP A 129 -14.36 14.68 14.66
CA ASP A 129 -15.14 15.87 14.99
C ASP A 129 -16.56 15.50 15.50
N GLY A 130 -16.65 14.41 16.29
CA GLY A 130 -17.92 13.89 16.82
C GLY A 130 -18.77 13.08 15.85
N VAL A 131 -18.32 12.89 14.60
CA VAL A 131 -19.04 12.12 13.56
C VAL A 131 -18.45 10.71 13.46
N PRO A 132 -19.26 9.64 13.52
CA PRO A 132 -18.80 8.29 13.25
C PRO A 132 -18.39 8.14 11.77
N VAL A 133 -17.26 7.52 11.52
CA VAL A 133 -16.73 7.28 10.17
C VAL A 133 -16.24 5.84 10.10
N GLN A 134 -16.52 5.16 9.01
CA GLN A 134 -15.86 3.89 8.73
C GLN A 134 -14.66 4.14 7.82
N CYS A 135 -13.48 3.63 8.22
CA CYS A 135 -12.24 3.74 7.47
C CYS A 135 -11.70 2.35 7.13
N HIS A 136 -11.29 2.14 5.88
CA HIS A 136 -10.64 0.92 5.38
C HIS A 136 -11.38 -0.39 5.70
N GLY A 137 -12.72 -0.37 5.59
CA GLY A 137 -13.56 -1.54 5.78
C GLY A 137 -13.95 -1.83 7.24
N GLY A 138 -13.65 -0.93 8.18
CA GLY A 138 -14.10 -1.00 9.56
C GLY A 138 -13.14 -1.67 10.55
N PRO A 139 -13.62 -1.97 11.77
CA PRO A 139 -12.81 -2.59 12.82
C PRO A 139 -12.17 -3.92 12.40
N GLU A 140 -12.92 -4.77 11.72
CA GLU A 140 -12.50 -6.07 11.19
C GLU A 140 -12.52 -6.03 9.65
N GLY A 141 -11.67 -5.14 9.07
CA GLY A 141 -11.50 -5.01 7.62
C GLY A 141 -10.67 -6.16 7.02
N PHE A 142 -10.45 -6.10 5.72
CA PHE A 142 -9.74 -7.14 4.94
C PHE A 142 -8.31 -7.41 5.41
N ASP A 143 -7.69 -6.48 6.10
CA ASP A 143 -6.38 -6.58 6.72
C ASP A 143 -6.28 -7.58 7.89
N ARG A 144 -7.42 -7.98 8.47
CA ARG A 144 -7.52 -8.84 9.66
C ARG A 144 -7.70 -10.34 9.37
N PHE A 145 -7.82 -10.73 8.11
CA PHE A 145 -8.12 -12.11 7.74
C PHE A 145 -6.93 -12.78 7.05
N VAL A 146 -6.78 -14.08 7.26
CA VAL A 146 -5.92 -14.93 6.45
C VAL A 146 -6.66 -15.28 5.16
N TRP A 147 -6.04 -14.96 4.02
CA TRP A 147 -6.58 -15.22 2.70
C TRP A 147 -6.02 -16.53 2.15
N LYS A 148 -6.79 -17.23 1.34
CA LYS A 148 -6.30 -18.43 0.66
C LYS A 148 -5.33 -18.02 -0.46
N GLY A 149 -4.03 -18.23 -0.25
CA GLY A 149 -2.99 -17.96 -1.24
C GLY A 149 -2.78 -19.14 -2.19
N THR A 150 -2.61 -18.86 -3.49
CA THR A 150 -2.28 -19.83 -4.54
C THR A 150 -1.13 -19.28 -5.37
N PRO A 151 0.06 -19.90 -5.33
CA PRO A 151 1.19 -19.51 -6.18
C PRO A 151 0.86 -19.69 -7.66
N LEU A 152 1.35 -18.77 -8.48
CA LEU A 152 1.18 -18.73 -9.93
C LEU A 152 2.54 -18.57 -10.60
N GLN A 153 2.74 -19.24 -11.74
CA GLN A 153 3.95 -19.10 -12.53
C GLN A 153 3.62 -19.10 -14.01
N GLU A 154 4.11 -18.08 -14.72
CA GLU A 154 4.05 -17.93 -16.15
C GLU A 154 5.46 -17.85 -16.75
N LYS A 155 5.58 -17.64 -18.03
CA LYS A 155 6.88 -17.64 -18.74
C LYS A 155 7.78 -16.46 -18.30
N ASP A 156 7.19 -15.31 -18.06
CA ASP A 156 7.85 -14.00 -17.86
C ASP A 156 7.49 -13.32 -16.52
N ARG A 157 6.65 -13.97 -15.71
CA ARG A 157 6.23 -13.46 -14.40
C ARG A 157 5.87 -14.59 -13.45
N VAL A 158 5.96 -14.30 -12.17
CA VAL A 158 5.50 -15.14 -11.06
C VAL A 158 4.51 -14.38 -10.21
N GLY A 159 3.62 -15.07 -9.53
CA GLY A 159 2.59 -14.39 -8.76
C GLY A 159 2.00 -15.23 -7.63
N VAL A 160 1.10 -14.59 -6.89
CA VAL A 160 0.23 -15.24 -5.91
C VAL A 160 -1.16 -14.65 -6.04
N ARG A 161 -2.17 -15.51 -6.16
CA ARG A 161 -3.58 -15.13 -6.04
C ARG A 161 -4.07 -15.39 -4.63
N PHE A 162 -4.56 -14.34 -3.98
CA PHE A 162 -5.24 -14.41 -2.69
C PHE A 162 -6.75 -14.32 -2.90
N GLN A 163 -7.50 -15.16 -2.21
CA GLN A 163 -8.95 -15.22 -2.32
C GLN A 163 -9.61 -15.29 -0.94
N ARG A 164 -10.73 -14.59 -0.79
CA ARG A 164 -11.62 -14.71 0.37
C ARG A 164 -13.07 -14.45 0.01
N LEU A 165 -13.97 -15.03 0.80
CA LEU A 165 -15.37 -14.64 0.85
C LEU A 165 -15.55 -13.63 2.01
N SER A 166 -16.08 -12.45 1.70
CA SER A 166 -16.61 -11.51 2.70
C SER A 166 -18.12 -11.72 2.79
N PRO A 167 -18.64 -12.28 3.91
CA PRO A 167 -20.04 -12.67 4.01
C PRO A 167 -20.99 -11.47 4.06
N ASP A 168 -22.27 -11.71 3.73
CA ASP A 168 -23.34 -10.73 3.89
C ASP A 168 -23.41 -10.19 5.32
N GLY A 169 -23.40 -8.88 5.49
CA GLY A 169 -23.42 -8.20 6.79
C GLY A 169 -22.05 -7.98 7.43
N GLU A 170 -20.95 -8.46 6.83
CA GLU A 170 -19.60 -8.18 7.36
C GLU A 170 -19.37 -6.68 7.43
N GLN A 171 -19.07 -6.15 8.63
CA GLN A 171 -18.90 -4.71 8.93
C GLN A 171 -20.07 -3.82 8.50
N GLY A 172 -21.27 -4.40 8.31
CA GLY A 172 -22.50 -3.71 7.87
C GLY A 172 -22.73 -3.72 6.34
N TYR A 173 -21.79 -4.25 5.54
CA TYR A 173 -21.94 -4.29 4.09
C TYR A 173 -22.90 -5.39 3.63
N PRO A 174 -23.85 -5.09 2.68
CA PRO A 174 -24.76 -6.09 2.14
C PRO A 174 -24.10 -7.01 1.14
N GLY A 175 -24.61 -8.23 1.05
CA GLY A 175 -24.25 -9.26 0.06
C GLY A 175 -22.96 -10.00 0.38
N ASN A 176 -22.91 -11.26 -0.07
CA ASN A 176 -21.68 -12.03 -0.08
C ASN A 176 -20.77 -11.49 -1.21
N LEU A 177 -19.52 -11.17 -0.88
CA LEU A 177 -18.53 -10.72 -1.84
C LEU A 177 -17.42 -11.77 -2.00
N ASN A 178 -17.37 -12.44 -3.15
CA ASN A 178 -16.21 -13.23 -3.53
C ASN A 178 -15.14 -12.29 -4.06
N CYS A 179 -14.01 -12.21 -3.37
CA CYS A 179 -12.93 -11.30 -3.69
C CYS A 179 -11.63 -12.05 -3.98
N SER A 180 -10.91 -11.63 -5.00
CA SER A 180 -9.53 -12.05 -5.27
C SER A 180 -8.62 -10.88 -5.53
N VAL A 181 -7.36 -11.01 -5.08
CA VAL A 181 -6.26 -10.10 -5.38
C VAL A 181 -5.09 -10.92 -5.87
N THR A 182 -4.59 -10.60 -7.07
CA THR A 182 -3.43 -11.29 -7.65
C THR A 182 -2.26 -10.33 -7.73
N TYR A 183 -1.17 -10.70 -7.09
CA TYR A 183 0.11 -10.02 -7.22
C TYR A 183 0.96 -10.73 -8.25
N TRP A 184 1.46 -9.98 -9.24
CA TRP A 184 2.45 -10.44 -10.21
C TRP A 184 3.76 -9.69 -10.03
N TRP A 185 4.86 -10.40 -10.15
CA TRP A 185 6.22 -9.84 -10.19
C TRP A 185 6.87 -10.23 -11.51
N THR A 186 7.31 -9.23 -12.30
CA THR A 186 7.84 -9.43 -13.65
C THR A 186 9.36 -9.36 -13.71
N GLU A 187 9.93 -9.69 -14.86
CA GLU A 187 11.36 -9.56 -15.15
C GLU A 187 11.82 -8.10 -15.19
N GLU A 188 10.92 -7.17 -15.50
CA GLU A 188 11.17 -5.73 -15.60
C GLU A 188 11.01 -5.00 -14.26
N ASN A 189 10.93 -5.72 -13.13
CA ASN A 189 10.67 -5.18 -11.81
C ASN A 189 9.32 -4.45 -11.73
N VAL A 190 8.29 -5.00 -12.34
CA VAL A 190 6.91 -4.51 -12.21
C VAL A 190 6.16 -5.35 -11.20
N CYS A 191 5.60 -4.69 -10.20
CA CYS A 191 4.56 -5.25 -9.35
C CYS A 191 3.20 -4.88 -9.94
N ARG A 192 2.46 -5.86 -10.46
CA ARG A 192 1.09 -5.68 -10.94
C ARG A 192 0.12 -6.31 -9.95
N ILE A 193 -0.87 -5.54 -9.54
CA ILE A 193 -1.93 -5.93 -8.61
C ILE A 193 -3.24 -5.92 -9.37
N GLU A 194 -3.88 -7.08 -9.45
CA GLU A 194 -5.19 -7.25 -10.07
C GLU A 194 -6.22 -7.55 -9.00
N TYR A 195 -7.27 -6.74 -8.94
CA TYR A 195 -8.39 -6.91 -8.02
C TYR A 195 -9.62 -7.38 -8.81
N GLU A 196 -10.32 -8.38 -8.31
CA GLU A 196 -11.58 -8.85 -8.86
C GLU A 196 -12.56 -9.17 -7.74
N ALA A 197 -13.82 -8.81 -7.92
CA ALA A 197 -14.87 -9.21 -6.99
C ALA A 197 -16.21 -9.42 -7.70
N THR A 198 -17.02 -10.34 -7.17
CA THR A 198 -18.41 -10.56 -7.56
C THR A 198 -19.30 -10.66 -6.33
N THR A 199 -20.59 -10.32 -6.47
CA THR A 199 -21.52 -10.29 -5.37
C THR A 199 -22.85 -10.96 -5.74
N ASP A 200 -23.58 -11.44 -4.73
CA ASP A 200 -24.95 -11.97 -4.85
C ASP A 200 -26.05 -10.94 -4.57
N ARG A 201 -25.69 -9.75 -4.06
CA ARG A 201 -26.59 -8.62 -3.79
C ARG A 201 -25.87 -7.29 -4.06
N PRO A 202 -26.61 -6.20 -4.40
CA PRO A 202 -25.98 -4.88 -4.56
C PRO A 202 -25.20 -4.48 -3.32
N THR A 203 -23.94 -4.09 -3.51
CA THR A 203 -23.01 -3.66 -2.46
C THR A 203 -22.08 -2.58 -2.98
N VAL A 204 -21.25 -1.99 -2.13
CA VAL A 204 -20.18 -1.07 -2.54
C VAL A 204 -18.83 -1.75 -2.41
N VAL A 205 -17.94 -1.52 -3.39
CA VAL A 205 -16.58 -2.08 -3.42
C VAL A 205 -15.61 -1.00 -3.82
N ASN A 206 -14.53 -0.87 -3.07
CA ASN A 206 -13.41 0.02 -3.37
C ASN A 206 -12.13 -0.60 -2.79
N LEU A 207 -11.42 -1.40 -3.56
CA LEU A 207 -10.23 -2.11 -3.12
C LEU A 207 -8.98 -1.33 -3.46
N SER A 208 -7.99 -1.38 -2.58
CA SER A 208 -6.67 -0.80 -2.80
C SER A 208 -5.61 -1.54 -1.99
N ASN A 209 -4.34 -1.13 -2.14
CA ASN A 209 -3.23 -1.64 -1.35
C ASN A 209 -2.55 -0.51 -0.57
N HIS A 210 -2.31 -0.73 0.72
CA HIS A 210 -1.79 0.27 1.65
C HIS A 210 -0.28 0.12 1.87
N THR A 211 0.49 -0.10 0.79
CA THR A 211 1.96 -0.20 0.88
C THR A 211 2.58 1.17 1.06
N VAL A 212 3.42 1.28 2.08
CA VAL A 212 4.18 2.49 2.41
C VAL A 212 5.59 2.36 1.85
N PHE A 213 5.99 3.32 1.00
CA PHE A 213 7.28 3.30 0.30
C PHE A 213 8.30 4.25 0.88
N ASN A 214 9.57 3.84 0.85
CA ASN A 214 10.74 4.69 0.93
C ASN A 214 11.78 4.20 -0.08
N LEU A 215 11.93 4.90 -1.20
CA LEU A 215 12.79 4.47 -2.31
C LEU A 215 14.28 4.60 -2.02
N LYS A 216 14.69 5.24 -0.92
CA LYS A 216 16.08 5.25 -0.47
C LYS A 216 16.54 3.89 0.05
N GLY A 217 15.59 3.05 0.48
CA GLY A 217 15.88 1.74 1.05
C GLY A 217 16.04 1.77 2.58
N PRO A 218 16.67 0.75 3.19
CA PRO A 218 16.60 0.51 4.63
C PRO A 218 17.29 1.53 5.55
N GLY A 219 18.16 2.37 5.06
CA GLY A 219 19.01 3.23 5.90
C GLY A 219 18.45 4.61 6.20
N ASP A 220 17.89 5.27 5.20
CA ASP A 220 17.38 6.64 5.30
C ASP A 220 15.86 6.62 5.49
N ARG A 221 15.39 7.29 6.52
CA ARG A 221 13.99 7.27 6.95
C ARG A 221 13.24 8.56 6.66
N TYR A 222 13.65 9.36 5.69
CA TYR A 222 13.03 10.64 5.37
C TYR A 222 12.64 10.72 3.90
N VAL A 223 11.32 10.71 3.61
CA VAL A 223 10.80 10.68 2.22
C VAL A 223 10.44 12.04 1.64
N MET A 224 10.44 13.11 2.44
CA MET A 224 9.96 14.41 1.98
C MET A 224 10.84 15.07 0.93
N ASN A 225 12.08 14.60 0.76
CA ASN A 225 13.00 15.02 -0.30
C ASN A 225 12.93 14.16 -1.57
N HIS A 226 12.06 13.15 -1.61
CA HIS A 226 11.72 12.48 -2.87
C HIS A 226 11.11 13.49 -3.85
N LEU A 227 11.27 13.23 -5.14
CA LEU A 227 10.64 14.00 -6.20
C LEU A 227 9.38 13.27 -6.66
N MET A 228 8.28 14.02 -6.80
CA MET A 228 6.98 13.47 -7.20
C MET A 228 6.40 14.28 -8.37
N GLN A 229 5.79 13.58 -9.33
CA GLN A 229 4.96 14.15 -10.38
C GLN A 229 3.63 13.40 -10.42
N VAL A 230 2.51 14.11 -10.50
CA VAL A 230 1.15 13.54 -10.51
C VAL A 230 0.41 13.99 -11.78
N GLU A 231 -0.23 13.04 -12.47
CA GLU A 231 -1.01 13.29 -13.68
C GLU A 231 -2.41 13.81 -13.34
N SER A 232 -2.46 15.01 -12.76
CA SER A 232 -3.71 15.62 -12.31
C SER A 232 -3.68 17.14 -12.38
N ASP A 233 -4.84 17.73 -12.70
CA ASP A 233 -5.08 19.18 -12.64
C ASP A 233 -5.96 19.58 -11.44
N THR A 234 -6.49 18.57 -10.69
CA THR A 234 -7.49 18.77 -9.64
C THR A 234 -7.19 17.92 -8.43
N TYR A 235 -7.29 18.50 -7.24
CA TYR A 235 -7.23 17.75 -5.99
C TYR A 235 -8.52 17.90 -5.19
N VAL A 236 -8.75 16.94 -4.30
CA VAL A 236 -9.89 16.91 -3.39
C VAL A 236 -9.52 17.66 -2.12
N LEU A 237 -10.21 18.77 -1.82
CA LEU A 237 -10.20 19.35 -0.48
C LEU A 237 -11.05 18.46 0.44
N ALA A 238 -10.46 18.00 1.52
CA ALA A 238 -11.16 17.21 2.52
C ALA A 238 -11.85 18.11 3.56
N ASN A 239 -12.97 17.63 4.10
CA ASN A 239 -13.59 18.19 5.28
C ASN A 239 -12.90 17.68 6.57
N ARG A 240 -13.40 18.03 7.75
CA ARG A 240 -12.85 17.62 9.05
C ARG A 240 -12.97 16.11 9.32
N GLN A 241 -13.89 15.41 8.64
CA GLN A 241 -14.01 13.97 8.67
C GLN A 241 -13.00 13.26 7.75
N LEU A 242 -12.18 14.03 7.01
CA LEU A 242 -11.28 13.57 5.95
C LEU A 242 -12.03 12.88 4.80
N CYS A 243 -13.25 13.29 4.57
CA CYS A 243 -14.07 12.96 3.41
C CYS A 243 -14.08 14.14 2.42
N PRO A 244 -14.45 13.95 1.14
CA PRO A 244 -14.51 15.03 0.17
C PRO A 244 -15.41 16.18 0.60
N ASP A 245 -14.93 17.42 0.39
CA ASP A 245 -15.71 18.65 0.53
C ASP A 245 -15.95 19.27 -0.85
N ARG A 246 -14.88 19.52 -1.59
CA ARG A 246 -14.93 20.07 -2.95
C ARG A 246 -13.67 19.79 -3.75
N LEU A 247 -13.76 19.92 -5.06
CA LEU A 247 -12.64 19.83 -5.98
C LEU A 247 -12.00 21.19 -6.16
N LEU A 248 -10.68 21.27 -6.12
CA LEU A 248 -9.89 22.48 -6.33
C LEU A 248 -8.81 22.25 -7.40
N PRO A 249 -8.49 23.29 -8.21
CA PRO A 249 -7.36 23.20 -9.13
C PRO A 249 -6.04 23.08 -8.37
N VAL A 250 -5.12 22.27 -8.87
CA VAL A 250 -3.77 22.16 -8.27
C VAL A 250 -2.93 23.40 -8.52
N GLU A 251 -3.23 24.17 -9.56
CA GLU A 251 -2.44 25.33 -9.97
C GLU A 251 -2.26 26.34 -8.83
N GLY A 252 -1.00 26.67 -8.56
CA GLY A 252 -0.65 27.62 -7.50
C GLY A 252 -0.74 27.09 -6.07
N SER A 253 -1.32 25.88 -5.87
CA SER A 253 -1.45 25.24 -4.54
C SER A 253 -0.17 24.47 -4.13
N PRO A 254 -0.05 24.05 -2.86
CA PRO A 254 0.97 23.09 -2.44
C PRO A 254 0.86 21.72 -3.10
N PHE A 255 -0.29 21.41 -3.70
CA PHE A 255 -0.62 20.14 -4.36
C PHE A 255 -0.34 20.15 -5.87
N ASP A 256 0.31 21.20 -6.40
CA ASP A 256 0.69 21.31 -7.82
C ASP A 256 1.95 20.48 -8.11
N PHE A 257 1.76 19.19 -8.37
CA PHE A 257 2.79 18.23 -8.78
C PHE A 257 2.70 17.88 -10.27
N ARG A 258 2.12 18.73 -11.11
CA ARG A 258 2.12 18.54 -12.57
C ARG A 258 3.52 18.49 -13.17
N GLN A 259 4.49 19.10 -12.50
CA GLN A 259 5.91 19.00 -12.77
C GLN A 259 6.61 18.25 -11.63
N MET A 260 7.67 17.51 -11.95
CA MET A 260 8.47 16.79 -10.96
C MET A 260 9.03 17.79 -9.91
N ARG A 261 8.64 17.62 -8.65
CA ARG A 261 9.00 18.49 -7.51
C ARG A 261 9.22 17.67 -6.26
N ARG A 262 9.95 18.24 -5.29
CA ARG A 262 10.11 17.61 -3.96
C ARG A 262 8.76 17.49 -3.26
N VAL A 263 8.58 16.39 -2.53
CA VAL A 263 7.34 16.12 -1.77
C VAL A 263 7.07 17.21 -0.72
N ASP A 264 8.11 17.85 -0.16
CA ASP A 264 7.98 18.97 0.76
C ASP A 264 7.76 20.35 0.07
N TYR A 265 7.50 20.36 -1.24
CA TYR A 265 7.21 21.60 -1.98
C TYR A 265 6.06 22.38 -1.34
N ARG A 266 6.34 23.62 -0.95
CA ARG A 266 5.40 24.52 -0.26
C ARG A 266 4.73 23.95 1.01
N LEU A 267 5.35 22.98 1.66
CA LEU A 267 4.83 22.40 2.90
C LEU A 267 4.76 23.43 4.06
N ASP A 268 5.52 24.52 3.98
CA ASP A 268 5.50 25.66 4.89
C ASP A 268 4.35 26.65 4.64
N ASN A 269 3.53 26.43 3.61
CA ASN A 269 2.35 27.26 3.34
C ASN A 269 1.19 26.93 4.29
N TYR A 270 1.34 27.27 5.56
CA TYR A 270 0.32 27.02 6.60
C TYR A 270 -1.00 27.79 6.40
N ALA A 271 -1.09 28.69 5.42
CA ALA A 271 -2.35 29.31 5.01
C ALA A 271 -3.23 28.36 4.19
N ASP A 272 -2.65 27.33 3.57
CA ASP A 272 -3.41 26.34 2.80
C ASP A 272 -4.30 25.49 3.70
N GLU A 273 -5.57 25.41 3.31
CA GLU A 273 -6.60 24.72 4.08
C GLU A 273 -6.36 23.20 4.15
N GLN A 274 -5.99 22.56 3.03
CA GLN A 274 -5.76 21.12 2.97
C GLN A 274 -4.53 20.73 3.81
N LEU A 275 -3.44 21.49 3.77
CA LEU A 275 -2.28 21.23 4.60
C LEU A 275 -2.61 21.31 6.09
N ARG A 276 -3.50 22.22 6.51
CA ARG A 276 -3.96 22.32 7.92
C ARG A 276 -4.83 21.14 8.31
N ILE A 277 -5.81 20.77 7.46
CA ILE A 277 -6.72 19.65 7.72
C ILE A 277 -5.93 18.34 7.80
N SER A 278 -5.01 18.12 6.87
CA SER A 278 -4.20 16.91 6.81
C SER A 278 -2.98 16.95 7.73
N ASN A 279 -2.66 18.08 8.34
CA ASN A 279 -1.44 18.27 9.17
C ASN A 279 -0.16 17.84 8.43
N GLY A 280 -0.01 18.25 7.16
CA GLY A 280 1.14 17.93 6.31
C GLY A 280 0.74 17.48 4.91
N MET A 281 1.70 16.96 4.14
CA MET A 281 1.47 16.48 2.78
C MET A 281 0.68 15.16 2.83
N SER A 282 -0.63 15.29 2.67
CA SER A 282 -1.57 14.20 2.42
C SER A 282 -2.68 14.75 1.53
N GLY A 283 -2.77 14.24 0.33
CA GLY A 283 -3.68 14.75 -0.69
C GLY A 283 -4.28 13.62 -1.52
N CYS A 284 -5.44 13.88 -2.07
CA CYS A 284 -6.11 13.04 -3.05
C CYS A 284 -6.25 13.83 -4.35
N TRP A 285 -5.78 13.29 -5.46
CA TRP A 285 -5.83 13.88 -6.79
C TRP A 285 -6.78 13.11 -7.68
N ILE A 286 -7.58 13.82 -8.48
CA ILE A 286 -8.39 13.22 -9.55
C ILE A 286 -7.51 13.06 -10.79
N ILE A 287 -7.45 11.85 -11.33
CA ILE A 287 -6.59 11.55 -12.48
C ILE A 287 -7.17 12.16 -13.75
N ARG A 288 -6.31 12.89 -14.47
CA ARG A 288 -6.67 13.57 -15.72
C ARG A 288 -7.18 12.57 -16.75
N ASP A 289 -8.28 12.96 -17.45
CA ASP A 289 -8.87 12.20 -18.55
C ASP A 289 -9.13 10.71 -18.22
N TRP A 290 -9.48 10.42 -16.96
CA TRP A 290 -9.77 9.06 -16.54
C TRP A 290 -10.94 8.45 -17.34
N ASP A 291 -10.72 7.24 -17.85
CA ASP A 291 -11.69 6.48 -18.66
C ASP A 291 -11.76 4.99 -18.28
N GLY A 292 -11.16 4.62 -17.12
CA GLY A 292 -11.08 3.23 -16.64
C GLY A 292 -9.98 2.39 -17.30
N THR A 293 -9.21 2.96 -18.25
CA THR A 293 -8.05 2.26 -18.81
C THR A 293 -6.80 2.44 -17.97
N LEU A 294 -5.86 1.51 -18.06
CA LEU A 294 -4.59 1.57 -17.36
C LEU A 294 -3.75 2.76 -17.87
N ARG A 295 -3.42 3.69 -16.99
CA ARG A 295 -2.66 4.91 -17.31
C ARG A 295 -1.73 5.34 -16.20
N LYS A 296 -0.72 6.13 -16.54
CA LYS A 296 0.19 6.75 -15.57
C LYS A 296 -0.60 7.64 -14.60
N VAL A 297 -0.28 7.52 -13.32
CA VAL A 297 -0.91 8.25 -12.20
C VAL A 297 0.12 9.14 -11.52
N VAL A 298 1.22 8.55 -11.08
CA VAL A 298 2.27 9.23 -10.33
C VAL A 298 3.63 8.65 -10.69
N ASP A 299 4.67 9.50 -10.66
CA ASP A 299 6.07 9.14 -10.74
C ASP A 299 6.75 9.63 -9.46
N LEU A 300 7.34 8.72 -8.69
CA LEU A 300 8.09 9.01 -7.48
C LEU A 300 9.55 8.60 -7.66
N TYR A 301 10.48 9.50 -7.31
CA TYR A 301 11.91 9.28 -7.51
C TYR A 301 12.72 9.74 -6.28
N ALA A 302 13.68 8.93 -5.85
CA ALA A 302 14.61 9.25 -4.79
C ALA A 302 16.01 9.52 -5.37
N PRO A 303 16.45 10.79 -5.45
CA PRO A 303 17.74 11.14 -6.06
C PRO A 303 18.94 10.49 -5.39
N GLU A 304 18.90 10.22 -4.09
CA GLU A 304 19.99 9.65 -3.32
C GLU A 304 20.30 8.22 -3.72
N SER A 305 19.29 7.39 -3.91
CA SER A 305 19.44 5.98 -4.32
C SER A 305 19.39 5.79 -5.84
N GLY A 306 18.84 6.75 -6.57
CA GLY A 306 18.52 6.61 -7.99
C GLY A 306 17.29 5.74 -8.27
N ARG A 307 16.60 5.20 -7.25
CA ARG A 307 15.38 4.42 -7.44
C ARG A 307 14.19 5.32 -7.72
N GLY A 308 13.37 4.87 -8.66
CA GLY A 308 12.07 5.48 -8.94
C GLY A 308 10.99 4.42 -9.08
N VAL A 309 9.73 4.87 -8.98
CA VAL A 309 8.56 4.05 -9.25
C VAL A 309 7.51 4.86 -10.00
N VAL A 310 7.10 4.37 -11.17
CA VAL A 310 5.93 4.89 -11.89
C VAL A 310 4.74 4.03 -11.52
N THR A 311 3.70 4.65 -11.01
CA THR A 311 2.41 3.99 -10.75
C THR A 311 1.49 4.20 -11.93
N LEU A 312 0.95 3.09 -12.44
CA LEU A 312 -0.16 3.10 -13.39
C LEU A 312 -1.39 2.51 -12.70
N SER A 313 -2.60 3.00 -13.05
CA SER A 313 -3.83 2.43 -12.50
C SER A 313 -5.02 2.63 -13.44
N THR A 314 -6.03 1.80 -13.26
CA THR A 314 -7.38 1.97 -13.84
C THR A 314 -8.31 2.80 -12.95
N GLU A 315 -7.84 3.18 -11.75
CA GLU A 315 -8.61 3.91 -10.75
C GLU A 315 -8.68 5.42 -11.04
N PRO A 316 -9.78 6.10 -10.65
CA PRO A 316 -10.02 7.51 -10.95
C PRO A 316 -9.21 8.48 -10.10
N ALA A 317 -8.68 8.03 -8.96
CA ALA A 317 -8.00 8.90 -8.01
C ALA A 317 -6.71 8.28 -7.46
N PHE A 318 -5.82 9.16 -7.01
CA PHE A 318 -4.56 8.85 -6.35
C PHE A 318 -4.49 9.57 -5.02
N LEU A 319 -4.09 8.88 -3.97
CA LEU A 319 -3.83 9.46 -2.66
C LEU A 319 -2.41 9.15 -2.20
N THR A 320 -1.77 10.16 -1.60
CA THR A 320 -0.58 9.95 -0.80
C THR A 320 -0.79 10.39 0.65
N PHE A 321 -0.17 9.64 1.55
CA PHE A 321 0.01 9.95 2.95
C PHE A 321 1.49 9.76 3.28
N THR A 322 2.12 10.74 3.91
CA THR A 322 3.58 10.78 4.08
C THR A 322 4.05 10.30 5.46
N GLY A 323 3.31 9.43 6.13
CA GLY A 323 3.69 8.94 7.46
C GLY A 323 3.77 10.03 8.54
N ARG A 324 3.01 11.10 8.38
CA ARG A 324 3.04 12.28 9.27
C ARG A 324 2.59 12.01 10.71
N THR A 325 1.85 10.91 10.91
CA THR A 325 1.34 10.47 12.23
C THR A 325 2.26 9.47 12.91
N PHE A 326 3.28 8.98 12.23
CA PHE A 326 4.25 8.07 12.82
C PHE A 326 5.09 8.83 13.85
N ASP A 327 5.21 8.28 15.05
CA ASP A 327 5.84 8.93 16.20
C ASP A 327 7.10 8.19 16.73
N GLY A 328 7.50 7.13 16.03
CA GLY A 328 8.64 6.29 16.40
C GLY A 328 8.32 5.22 17.45
N SER A 329 7.11 5.17 18.00
CA SER A 329 6.71 4.15 18.99
C SER A 329 6.60 2.75 18.39
N GLN A 330 6.31 2.64 17.11
CA GLN A 330 6.21 1.38 16.38
C GLN A 330 7.56 1.03 15.75
N ILE A 331 8.04 -0.18 16.01
CA ILE A 331 9.31 -0.68 15.48
C ILE A 331 9.04 -1.50 14.23
N GLY A 332 9.43 -0.97 13.08
CA GLY A 332 9.40 -1.68 11.81
C GLY A 332 10.65 -2.53 11.55
N LYS A 333 10.74 -3.14 10.38
CA LYS A 333 11.85 -4.01 9.94
C LYS A 333 13.24 -3.37 10.13
N TYR A 334 13.33 -2.07 9.98
CA TYR A 334 14.59 -1.32 9.96
C TYR A 334 14.70 -0.31 11.11
N GLY A 335 13.91 -0.48 12.18
CA GLY A 335 13.89 0.36 13.38
C GLY A 335 12.62 1.22 13.49
N PRO A 336 12.61 2.25 14.37
CA PRO A 336 11.42 3.03 14.65
C PRO A 336 10.79 3.65 13.41
N MET A 337 9.47 3.55 13.25
CA MET A 337 8.73 4.25 12.19
C MET A 337 8.47 5.68 12.65
N GLU A 338 9.36 6.57 12.27
CA GLU A 338 9.31 7.99 12.62
C GLU A 338 8.52 8.80 11.59
N LYS A 339 8.14 10.01 11.96
CA LYS A 339 7.44 10.95 11.09
C LYS A 339 8.17 11.11 9.76
N PHE A 340 7.42 10.96 8.66
CA PHE A 340 7.92 11.04 7.29
C PHE A 340 8.91 9.92 6.88
N CYS A 341 8.87 8.78 7.53
CA CYS A 341 9.73 7.64 7.14
C CYS A 341 9.27 6.90 5.89
N GLY A 342 8.05 7.15 5.42
CA GLY A 342 7.49 6.52 4.23
C GLY A 342 6.27 7.24 3.70
N MET A 343 5.86 6.92 2.48
CA MET A 343 4.67 7.49 1.85
C MET A 343 3.88 6.45 1.06
N LEU A 344 2.56 6.61 1.03
CA LEU A 344 1.63 5.79 0.25
C LEU A 344 1.61 6.21 -1.21
N LEU A 345 1.39 5.22 -2.10
CA LEU A 345 1.02 5.42 -3.50
C LEU A 345 -0.30 4.66 -3.75
N GLU A 346 -1.39 5.16 -3.20
CA GLU A 346 -2.68 4.48 -3.14
C GLU A 346 -3.60 4.97 -4.26
N THR A 347 -4.10 4.04 -5.06
CA THR A 347 -5.05 4.33 -6.14
C THR A 347 -6.40 3.66 -5.82
N PHE A 348 -7.50 4.41 -5.98
CA PHE A 348 -8.84 3.95 -5.62
C PHE A 348 -9.92 4.92 -6.13
N HIS A 349 -11.20 4.59 -5.96
CA HIS A 349 -12.30 5.56 -6.06
C HIS A 349 -12.23 6.52 -4.87
N VAL A 350 -12.59 7.78 -5.10
CA VAL A 350 -12.56 8.82 -4.05
C VAL A 350 -13.30 8.36 -2.80
N ALA A 351 -12.80 8.74 -1.63
CA ALA A 351 -13.47 8.47 -0.36
C ALA A 351 -14.94 8.90 -0.42
N ASP A 352 -15.82 8.20 0.31
CA ASP A 352 -17.25 8.54 0.44
C ASP A 352 -18.04 8.57 -0.88
N SER A 353 -17.49 8.02 -2.01
CA SER A 353 -18.18 8.01 -3.31
C SER A 353 -19.63 7.46 -3.26
N PRO A 354 -20.01 6.49 -2.41
CA PRO A 354 -21.41 6.08 -2.31
C PRO A 354 -22.37 7.19 -1.89
N ASN A 355 -21.89 8.24 -1.22
CA ASN A 355 -22.65 9.40 -0.76
C ASN A 355 -22.41 10.66 -1.63
N GLN A 356 -21.54 10.58 -2.65
CA GLN A 356 -21.10 11.69 -3.48
C GLN A 356 -21.42 11.40 -4.96
N PRO A 357 -22.61 11.80 -5.45
CA PRO A 357 -23.09 11.42 -6.77
C PRO A 357 -22.25 11.97 -7.94
N GLU A 358 -21.39 12.97 -7.70
CA GLU A 358 -20.46 13.54 -8.66
C GLU A 358 -19.25 12.65 -8.96
N PHE A 359 -18.95 11.67 -8.10
CA PHE A 359 -17.87 10.71 -8.34
C PHE A 359 -18.38 9.43 -9.02
N PRO A 360 -17.48 8.71 -9.71
CA PRO A 360 -17.82 7.42 -10.30
C PRO A 360 -18.40 6.46 -9.25
N SER A 361 -19.43 5.70 -9.64
CA SER A 361 -20.13 4.77 -8.75
C SER A 361 -19.22 3.63 -8.32
N THR A 362 -19.29 3.28 -7.04
CA THR A 362 -18.64 2.11 -6.44
C THR A 362 -19.62 0.97 -6.16
N VAL A 363 -20.85 1.08 -6.66
CA VAL A 363 -21.88 0.02 -6.49
C VAL A 363 -21.59 -1.12 -7.44
N LEU A 364 -21.48 -2.33 -6.88
CA LEU A 364 -21.37 -3.59 -7.61
C LEU A 364 -22.70 -4.34 -7.50
N ARG A 365 -23.22 -4.83 -8.63
CA ARG A 365 -24.48 -5.55 -8.69
C ARG A 365 -24.29 -7.03 -9.03
N PRO A 366 -25.23 -7.92 -8.69
CA PRO A 366 -25.22 -9.30 -9.12
C PRO A 366 -25.12 -9.42 -10.64
N GLY A 367 -24.21 -10.28 -11.11
CA GLY A 367 -23.91 -10.46 -12.53
C GLY A 367 -22.85 -9.52 -13.10
N GLU A 368 -22.42 -8.51 -12.34
CA GLU A 368 -21.27 -7.65 -12.66
C GLU A 368 -20.00 -8.18 -12.02
N THR A 369 -18.86 -7.80 -12.56
CA THR A 369 -17.53 -8.04 -11.98
C THR A 369 -16.86 -6.71 -11.72
N TYR A 370 -16.50 -6.45 -10.45
CA TYR A 370 -15.55 -5.41 -10.10
C TYR A 370 -14.17 -5.84 -10.58
N SER A 371 -13.47 -4.97 -11.29
CA SER A 371 -12.10 -5.21 -11.76
C SER A 371 -11.30 -3.91 -11.67
N SER A 372 -10.12 -3.98 -11.08
CA SER A 372 -9.18 -2.88 -10.99
C SER A 372 -7.74 -3.37 -11.10
N ILE A 373 -6.87 -2.52 -11.63
CA ILE A 373 -5.45 -2.83 -11.83
C ILE A 373 -4.63 -1.65 -11.33
N THR A 374 -3.58 -1.98 -10.54
CA THR A 374 -2.51 -1.06 -10.18
C THR A 374 -1.18 -1.69 -10.53
N GLU A 375 -0.29 -0.94 -11.18
CA GLU A 375 1.07 -1.37 -11.47
C GLU A 375 2.08 -0.41 -10.87
N TRP A 376 3.14 -0.94 -10.27
CA TRP A 376 4.33 -0.21 -9.84
C TRP A 376 5.53 -0.65 -10.67
N HIS A 377 5.99 0.23 -11.56
CA HIS A 377 7.13 0.02 -12.42
C HIS A 377 8.37 0.62 -11.76
N PHE A 378 9.22 -0.21 -11.17
CA PHE A 378 10.45 0.24 -10.54
C PHE A 378 11.54 0.45 -11.59
N TYR A 379 12.24 1.58 -11.49
CA TYR A 379 13.34 1.95 -12.40
C TYR A 379 14.52 2.56 -11.63
N VAL A 380 15.64 2.74 -12.32
CA VAL A 380 16.88 3.37 -11.79
C VAL A 380 17.34 4.47 -12.74
N LYS A 381 17.79 5.62 -12.19
CA LYS A 381 18.43 6.74 -12.89
C LYS A 381 19.78 7.07 -12.29
#